data_2a66d044b6a707b4a61c8fbf2a2eb50e
#
_entry.id   2a66d044b6a707b4a61c8fbf2a2eb50e
#
_cell.length_a   1.000
_cell.length_b   1.000
_cell.length_c   1.000
_cell.angle_alpha   90.00
_cell.angle_beta   90.00
_cell.angle_gamma   90.00
#
_symmetry.space_group_name_H-M   'P 1'
#
loop_
_entity.id
_entity.type
_entity.pdbx_description
1 polymer ?
#
loop_
_entity_poly.entity_id
_entity_poly.type
_entity_poly.pdbx_seq_one_letter_code
_entity_poly.pdbx_strand_id
1 'polypeptide(L)'
;MADDPAMASSNPISDDSLANAYTQIFQILEKHNIPATFALVGLFAGAYEQYVDSRGDLLESEPHRNWLQVPERSFAAGLHDGWFYPELVDQIKSRGNHEIASHSFTHLPLHNEGVTEESFFTEMKFINQWKQINSIELSTFIYPRNQIKFENGLSDFNFVGYRQCDIQNSAYTNRFRILQDECNIGRKSDAHSLSTKPVAIPPGTFLNWRHGPRRVIPKWVTLKRWSNVLDHAVASGGVAHLWLHPHNLITARGQVELFGDAIARVAKTQKSGLIETVPQAEYCKEIAQQAQPRNHE
;
A
#
# COMPACT_ATOMS: atom_id res chain seq x y z
N MET A 1 -4.80 -9.23 -2.41
CA MET A 1 -5.12 -10.31 -1.48
C MET A 1 -4.58 -11.66 -1.90
N ALA A 2 -4.27 -11.87 -3.14
CA ALA A 2 -3.63 -13.09 -3.65
C ALA A 2 -2.11 -13.14 -3.43
N ASP A 3 -1.60 -12.51 -2.38
CA ASP A 3 -0.15 -12.44 -2.15
C ASP A 3 0.46 -13.77 -1.73
N ASP A 4 -0.39 -14.72 -1.31
CA ASP A 4 0.03 -16.06 -0.94
C ASP A 4 -1.04 -17.07 -1.34
N PRO A 5 -0.79 -17.95 -2.33
CA PRO A 5 -1.72 -19.03 -2.68
C PRO A 5 -2.08 -19.96 -1.51
N ALA A 6 -1.22 -20.02 -0.48
CA ALA A 6 -1.49 -20.76 0.75
C ALA A 6 -2.54 -20.09 1.64
N MET A 7 -2.75 -18.78 1.52
CA MET A 7 -3.80 -18.05 2.25
C MET A 7 -5.19 -18.28 1.65
N ALA A 8 -5.28 -18.49 0.33
CA ALA A 8 -6.54 -18.78 -0.34
C ALA A 8 -7.20 -20.11 0.10
N SER A 9 -6.43 -21.01 0.73
CA SER A 9 -6.92 -22.35 1.09
C SER A 9 -7.38 -22.53 2.53
N SER A 10 -7.03 -21.63 3.47
CA SER A 10 -7.23 -21.91 4.91
C SER A 10 -8.26 -21.02 5.62
N ASN A 11 -8.61 -19.85 5.07
CA ASN A 11 -9.70 -19.01 5.60
C ASN A 11 -10.04 -17.93 4.55
N PRO A 12 -11.03 -18.14 3.70
CA PRO A 12 -11.36 -17.15 2.67
C PRO A 12 -11.79 -15.86 3.35
N ILE A 13 -11.17 -14.73 2.93
CA ILE A 13 -11.57 -13.40 3.36
C ILE A 13 -12.88 -13.10 2.65
N SER A 14 -13.95 -12.87 3.43
CA SER A 14 -15.28 -12.54 2.89
C SER A 14 -15.43 -11.05 2.63
N ASP A 15 -16.40 -10.69 1.77
CA ASP A 15 -16.76 -9.29 1.50
C ASP A 15 -17.15 -8.57 2.80
N ASP A 16 -17.92 -9.19 3.68
CA ASP A 16 -18.30 -8.63 4.98
C ASP A 16 -17.08 -8.38 5.88
N SER A 17 -16.13 -9.31 5.90
CA SER A 17 -14.91 -9.14 6.71
C SER A 17 -14.02 -8.02 6.19
N LEU A 18 -13.98 -7.83 4.88
CA LEU A 18 -13.30 -6.70 4.23
C LEU A 18 -13.98 -5.39 4.54
N ALA A 19 -15.29 -5.29 4.33
CA ALA A 19 -16.08 -4.10 4.62
C ALA A 19 -15.90 -3.67 6.08
N ASN A 20 -15.94 -4.62 7.02
CA ASN A 20 -15.71 -4.36 8.43
C ASN A 20 -14.26 -3.86 8.69
N ALA A 21 -13.25 -4.46 8.08
CA ALA A 21 -11.86 -4.02 8.26
C ALA A 21 -11.65 -2.59 7.78
N TYR A 22 -12.15 -2.22 6.60
CA TYR A 22 -12.08 -0.86 6.09
C TYR A 22 -12.88 0.12 6.95
N THR A 23 -14.07 -0.26 7.41
CA THR A 23 -14.87 0.55 8.35
C THR A 23 -14.06 0.86 9.62
N GLN A 24 -13.39 -0.12 10.20
CA GLN A 24 -12.55 0.09 11.39
C GLN A 24 -11.34 0.99 11.09
N ILE A 25 -10.70 0.84 9.91
CA ILE A 25 -9.62 1.73 9.48
C ILE A 25 -10.12 3.17 9.41
N PHE A 26 -11.23 3.42 8.72
CA PHE A 26 -11.81 4.75 8.59
C PHE A 26 -12.17 5.35 9.95
N GLN A 27 -12.87 4.61 10.81
CA GLN A 27 -13.23 5.09 12.14
C GLN A 27 -12.02 5.51 12.98
N ILE A 28 -10.92 4.75 12.91
CA ILE A 28 -9.68 5.08 13.62
C ILE A 28 -9.04 6.34 13.05
N LEU A 29 -8.95 6.46 11.73
CA LEU A 29 -8.35 7.63 11.06
C LEU A 29 -9.19 8.89 11.28
N GLU A 30 -10.51 8.82 11.12
CA GLU A 30 -11.45 9.93 11.33
C GLU A 30 -11.44 10.41 12.79
N LYS A 31 -11.49 9.50 13.75
CA LYS A 31 -11.41 9.82 15.18
C LYS A 31 -10.22 10.72 15.52
N HIS A 32 -9.14 10.58 14.79
CA HIS A 32 -7.89 11.28 15.04
C HIS A 32 -7.58 12.36 14.00
N ASN A 33 -8.43 12.52 12.99
CA ASN A 33 -8.23 13.40 11.83
C ASN A 33 -6.86 13.18 11.16
N ILE A 34 -6.52 11.92 10.88
CA ILE A 34 -5.29 11.53 10.21
C ILE A 34 -5.59 11.17 8.76
N PRO A 35 -5.03 11.90 7.77
CA PRO A 35 -5.12 11.50 6.38
C PRO A 35 -4.29 10.26 6.09
N ALA A 36 -4.67 9.51 5.06
CA ALA A 36 -3.95 8.31 4.65
C ALA A 36 -3.97 8.13 3.13
N THR A 37 -3.00 7.37 2.63
CA THR A 37 -2.97 6.90 1.24
C THR A 37 -3.46 5.46 1.19
N PHE A 38 -4.53 5.21 0.42
CA PHE A 38 -5.06 3.89 0.15
C PHE A 38 -4.54 3.40 -1.20
N ALA A 39 -3.59 2.47 -1.17
CA ALA A 39 -3.03 1.86 -2.37
C ALA A 39 -3.95 0.72 -2.83
N LEU A 40 -4.69 0.94 -3.91
CA LEU A 40 -5.68 0.00 -4.41
C LEU A 40 -5.17 -0.77 -5.63
N VAL A 41 -5.42 -2.07 -5.60
CA VAL A 41 -5.32 -2.93 -6.80
C VAL A 41 -6.56 -2.68 -7.64
N GLY A 42 -6.40 -2.26 -8.89
CA GLY A 42 -7.52 -1.88 -9.74
C GLY A 42 -8.56 -2.99 -9.91
N LEU A 43 -8.09 -4.24 -10.07
CA LEU A 43 -8.97 -5.42 -10.14
C LEU A 43 -9.81 -5.57 -8.86
N PHE A 44 -9.21 -5.45 -7.69
CA PHE A 44 -9.91 -5.56 -6.42
C PHE A 44 -10.92 -4.43 -6.17
N ALA A 45 -10.52 -3.20 -6.52
CA ALA A 45 -11.36 -2.01 -6.34
C ALA A 45 -12.31 -1.74 -7.53
N GLY A 46 -12.39 -2.68 -8.46
CA GLY A 46 -13.34 -2.72 -9.58
C GLY A 46 -14.47 -3.70 -9.34
N ALA A 47 -15.47 -3.70 -10.23
CA ALA A 47 -16.51 -4.69 -10.28
C ALA A 47 -16.08 -5.93 -11.10
N TYR A 48 -16.67 -7.08 -10.83
CA TYR A 48 -16.39 -8.31 -11.58
C TYR A 48 -16.66 -8.15 -13.08
N GLU A 49 -17.71 -7.43 -13.47
CA GLU A 49 -18.06 -7.16 -14.86
C GLU A 49 -16.95 -6.41 -15.58
N GLN A 50 -16.29 -5.46 -14.91
CA GLN A 50 -15.13 -4.73 -15.47
C GLN A 50 -13.95 -5.67 -15.73
N TYR A 51 -13.74 -6.65 -14.84
CA TYR A 51 -12.75 -7.69 -15.09
C TYR A 51 -13.11 -8.54 -16.29
N VAL A 52 -14.36 -8.99 -16.41
CA VAL A 52 -14.82 -9.80 -17.55
C VAL A 52 -14.57 -9.08 -18.87
N ASP A 53 -14.84 -7.78 -18.95
CA ASP A 53 -14.60 -6.96 -20.14
C ASP A 53 -13.12 -6.82 -20.50
N SER A 54 -12.24 -6.74 -19.48
CA SER A 54 -10.79 -6.59 -19.66
C SER A 54 -10.02 -7.92 -19.78
N ARG A 55 -10.64 -9.02 -19.42
CA ARG A 55 -10.03 -10.34 -19.26
C ARG A 55 -9.34 -10.84 -20.53
N GLY A 56 -9.95 -10.63 -21.71
CA GLY A 56 -9.40 -11.05 -23.00
C GLY A 56 -8.00 -10.49 -23.19
N ASP A 57 -7.88 -9.18 -23.20
CA ASP A 57 -6.62 -8.45 -23.39
C ASP A 57 -5.58 -8.80 -22.32
N LEU A 58 -6.00 -8.93 -21.04
CA LEU A 58 -5.10 -9.30 -19.95
C LEU A 58 -4.48 -10.68 -20.15
N LEU A 59 -5.27 -11.66 -20.56
CA LEU A 59 -4.83 -13.05 -20.71
C LEU A 59 -4.06 -13.32 -22.02
N GLU A 60 -3.97 -12.36 -22.94
CA GLU A 60 -3.06 -12.43 -24.08
C GLU A 60 -1.60 -12.41 -23.62
N SER A 61 -1.28 -11.61 -22.60
CA SER A 61 0.05 -11.56 -21.99
C SER A 61 0.32 -12.81 -21.14
N GLU A 62 1.38 -13.55 -21.47
CA GLU A 62 1.75 -14.78 -20.73
C GLU A 62 1.98 -14.55 -19.24
N PRO A 63 2.73 -13.52 -18.80
CA PRO A 63 2.89 -13.22 -17.38
C PRO A 63 1.59 -13.00 -16.64
N HIS A 64 0.63 -12.28 -17.25
CA HIS A 64 -0.69 -12.06 -16.65
C HIS A 64 -1.50 -13.34 -16.58
N ARG A 65 -1.48 -14.15 -17.65
CA ARG A 65 -2.16 -15.46 -17.69
C ARG A 65 -1.65 -16.38 -16.59
N ASN A 66 -0.34 -16.44 -16.41
CA ASN A 66 0.27 -17.26 -15.37
C ASN A 66 -0.07 -16.73 -13.96
N TRP A 67 -0.05 -15.40 -13.77
CA TRP A 67 -0.37 -14.76 -12.52
C TRP A 67 -1.84 -14.92 -12.13
N LEU A 68 -2.75 -14.77 -13.08
CA LEU A 68 -4.20 -14.82 -12.86
C LEU A 68 -4.80 -16.23 -12.81
N GLN A 69 -4.01 -17.30 -12.93
CA GLN A 69 -4.52 -18.68 -12.89
C GLN A 69 -5.35 -18.99 -11.63
N VAL A 70 -4.95 -18.47 -10.47
CA VAL A 70 -5.66 -18.75 -9.19
C VAL A 70 -6.99 -18.01 -9.14
N PRO A 71 -7.05 -16.67 -9.34
CA PRO A 71 -8.33 -15.97 -9.40
C PRO A 71 -9.23 -16.52 -10.51
N GLU A 72 -8.71 -16.83 -11.70
CA GLU A 72 -9.50 -17.41 -12.80
C GLU A 72 -10.20 -18.73 -12.40
N ARG A 73 -9.51 -19.60 -11.68
CA ARG A 73 -10.14 -20.84 -11.18
C ARG A 73 -11.24 -20.54 -10.15
N SER A 74 -11.04 -19.55 -9.29
CA SER A 74 -12.06 -19.13 -8.32
C SER A 74 -13.28 -18.56 -9.03
N PHE A 75 -13.08 -17.69 -10.01
CA PHE A 75 -14.16 -17.07 -10.78
C PHE A 75 -14.95 -18.11 -11.61
N ALA A 76 -14.26 -19.05 -12.25
CA ALA A 76 -14.90 -20.15 -12.97
C ALA A 76 -15.74 -21.07 -12.05
N ALA A 77 -15.40 -21.14 -10.76
CA ALA A 77 -16.18 -21.86 -9.75
C ALA A 77 -17.29 -21.00 -9.09
N GLY A 78 -17.49 -19.75 -9.55
CA GLY A 78 -18.45 -18.80 -8.96
C GLY A 78 -18.03 -18.24 -7.60
N LEU A 79 -16.74 -18.35 -7.25
CA LEU A 79 -16.22 -17.91 -5.95
C LEU A 79 -15.63 -16.51 -6.11
N HIS A 80 -16.44 -15.48 -5.91
CA HIS A 80 -16.04 -14.06 -6.07
C HIS A 80 -15.81 -13.35 -4.74
N ASP A 81 -16.26 -13.93 -3.64
CA ASP A 81 -16.21 -13.37 -2.28
C ASP A 81 -14.76 -13.00 -1.88
N GLY A 82 -14.55 -11.78 -1.45
CA GLY A 82 -13.24 -11.24 -1.08
C GLY A 82 -12.33 -10.82 -2.24
N TRP A 83 -12.78 -10.93 -3.50
CA TRP A 83 -11.99 -10.56 -4.66
C TRP A 83 -12.29 -9.18 -5.22
N PHE A 84 -13.49 -8.65 -4.99
CA PHE A 84 -13.96 -7.38 -5.53
C PHE A 84 -14.57 -6.53 -4.44
N TYR A 85 -14.27 -5.23 -4.44
CA TYR A 85 -14.86 -4.26 -3.51
C TYR A 85 -14.98 -2.88 -4.16
N PRO A 86 -15.85 -2.72 -5.17
CA PRO A 86 -15.96 -1.49 -5.95
C PRO A 86 -16.41 -0.27 -5.12
N GLU A 87 -17.25 -0.47 -4.09
CA GLU A 87 -17.74 0.60 -3.23
C GLU A 87 -16.63 1.29 -2.42
N LEU A 88 -15.45 0.67 -2.31
CA LEU A 88 -14.33 1.21 -1.55
C LEU A 88 -13.85 2.55 -2.11
N VAL A 89 -13.86 2.70 -3.43
CA VAL A 89 -13.47 3.96 -4.09
C VAL A 89 -14.34 5.11 -3.62
N ASP A 90 -15.66 4.94 -3.64
CA ASP A 90 -16.60 5.98 -3.21
C ASP A 90 -16.54 6.22 -1.71
N GLN A 91 -16.29 5.19 -0.92
CA GLN A 91 -16.08 5.33 0.52
C GLN A 91 -14.85 6.18 0.85
N ILE A 92 -13.77 6.07 0.10
CA ILE A 92 -12.57 6.90 0.28
C ILE A 92 -12.84 8.32 -0.21
N LYS A 93 -13.41 8.48 -1.42
CA LYS A 93 -13.72 9.80 -2.01
C LYS A 93 -14.62 10.64 -1.11
N SER A 94 -15.66 10.03 -0.54
CA SER A 94 -16.65 10.75 0.31
C SER A 94 -16.03 11.36 1.57
N ARG A 95 -14.88 10.89 2.01
CA ARG A 95 -14.16 11.41 3.18
C ARG A 95 -13.27 12.61 2.89
N GLY A 96 -12.85 12.79 1.64
CA GLY A 96 -12.22 14.01 1.13
C GLY A 96 -10.78 14.30 1.59
N ASN A 97 -10.26 13.65 2.62
CA ASN A 97 -8.91 13.87 3.17
C ASN A 97 -7.93 12.73 2.94
N HIS A 98 -8.36 11.70 2.21
CA HIS A 98 -7.50 10.56 1.88
C HIS A 98 -7.10 10.57 0.41
N GLU A 99 -5.96 9.97 0.11
CA GLU A 99 -5.49 9.71 -1.25
C GLU A 99 -5.86 8.30 -1.68
N ILE A 100 -6.27 8.14 -2.94
CA ILE A 100 -6.25 6.85 -3.62
C ILE A 100 -4.98 6.78 -4.46
N ALA A 101 -4.12 5.80 -4.17
CA ALA A 101 -2.91 5.49 -4.92
C ALA A 101 -3.07 4.18 -5.69
N SER A 102 -2.27 3.98 -6.72
CA SER A 102 -2.26 2.73 -7.47
C SER A 102 -1.39 1.68 -6.80
N HIS A 103 -1.91 0.45 -6.73
CA HIS A 103 -1.13 -0.75 -6.37
C HIS A 103 -1.12 -1.76 -7.53
N SER A 104 -0.94 -1.24 -8.78
CA SER A 104 -1.08 -1.97 -10.02
C SER A 104 -2.54 -2.35 -10.33
N PHE A 105 -2.83 -2.92 -11.50
CA PHE A 105 -4.18 -3.35 -11.85
C PHE A 105 -4.46 -4.76 -11.37
N THR A 106 -3.58 -5.72 -11.69
CA THR A 106 -3.74 -7.13 -11.30
C THR A 106 -2.88 -7.54 -10.10
N HIS A 107 -2.10 -6.62 -9.53
CA HIS A 107 -1.07 -6.91 -8.52
C HIS A 107 0.06 -7.82 -9.07
N LEU A 108 0.38 -7.74 -10.37
CA LEU A 108 1.44 -8.52 -10.98
C LEU A 108 2.80 -8.15 -10.39
N PRO A 109 3.54 -9.10 -9.77
CA PRO A 109 4.89 -8.84 -9.27
C PRO A 109 5.86 -8.67 -10.43
N LEU A 110 6.52 -7.51 -10.53
CA LEU A 110 7.30 -7.13 -11.72
C LEU A 110 8.63 -7.88 -11.87
N HIS A 111 9.11 -8.57 -10.81
CA HIS A 111 10.31 -9.43 -10.88
C HIS A 111 9.99 -10.89 -11.23
N ASN A 112 8.72 -11.24 -11.46
CA ASN A 112 8.39 -12.58 -11.91
C ASN A 112 9.02 -12.86 -13.28
N GLU A 113 9.33 -14.13 -13.52
CA GLU A 113 9.86 -14.59 -14.80
C GLU A 113 8.92 -14.24 -15.95
N GLY A 114 9.49 -13.80 -17.06
CA GLY A 114 8.75 -13.40 -18.26
C GLY A 114 8.10 -12.01 -18.18
N VAL A 115 8.12 -11.32 -17.04
CA VAL A 115 7.58 -9.95 -16.95
C VAL A 115 8.52 -8.96 -17.62
N THR A 116 7.99 -8.31 -18.66
CA THR A 116 8.67 -7.32 -19.50
C THR A 116 8.09 -5.91 -19.25
N GLU A 117 8.70 -4.93 -19.89
CA GLU A 117 8.16 -3.56 -19.92
C GLU A 117 6.79 -3.50 -20.58
N GLU A 118 6.52 -4.33 -21.58
CA GLU A 118 5.21 -4.47 -22.21
C GLU A 118 4.15 -4.95 -21.21
N SER A 119 4.50 -5.90 -20.34
CA SER A 119 3.61 -6.35 -19.26
C SER A 119 3.30 -5.19 -18.29
N PHE A 120 4.30 -4.35 -17.98
CA PHE A 120 4.09 -3.16 -17.17
C PHE A 120 3.18 -2.15 -17.88
N PHE A 121 3.37 -1.88 -19.16
CA PHE A 121 2.47 -1.01 -19.92
C PHE A 121 1.04 -1.55 -20.01
N THR A 122 0.87 -2.86 -20.07
CA THR A 122 -0.44 -3.49 -19.98
C THR A 122 -1.13 -3.17 -18.64
N GLU A 123 -0.44 -3.32 -17.52
CA GLU A 123 -0.94 -2.90 -16.20
C GLU A 123 -1.36 -1.41 -16.22
N MET A 124 -0.50 -0.54 -16.76
CA MET A 124 -0.75 0.91 -16.81
C MET A 124 -1.96 1.26 -17.70
N LYS A 125 -2.15 0.56 -18.83
CA LYS A 125 -3.34 0.71 -19.68
C LYS A 125 -4.61 0.47 -18.87
N PHE A 126 -4.69 -0.64 -18.14
CA PHE A 126 -5.87 -0.97 -17.35
C PHE A 126 -6.06 -0.09 -16.12
N ILE A 127 -4.97 0.38 -15.50
CA ILE A 127 -5.03 1.41 -14.44
C ILE A 127 -5.67 2.69 -14.99
N ASN A 128 -5.27 3.15 -16.16
CA ASN A 128 -5.84 4.36 -16.76
C ASN A 128 -7.33 4.19 -17.09
N GLN A 129 -7.75 3.03 -17.60
CA GLN A 129 -9.16 2.73 -17.82
C GLN A 129 -9.95 2.74 -16.51
N TRP A 130 -9.44 2.06 -15.48
CA TRP A 130 -10.06 2.02 -14.17
C TRP A 130 -10.15 3.43 -13.52
N LYS A 131 -9.09 4.23 -13.63
CA LYS A 131 -9.07 5.64 -13.21
C LYS A 131 -10.18 6.45 -13.87
N GLN A 132 -10.38 6.30 -15.19
CA GLN A 132 -11.41 7.02 -15.95
C GLN A 132 -12.82 6.59 -15.53
N ILE A 133 -13.07 5.28 -15.43
CA ILE A 133 -14.37 4.72 -15.03
C ILE A 133 -14.79 5.26 -13.65
N ASN A 134 -13.86 5.34 -12.71
CA ASN A 134 -14.14 5.75 -11.33
C ASN A 134 -14.03 7.28 -11.12
N SER A 135 -13.64 8.04 -12.16
CA SER A 135 -13.41 9.48 -12.05
C SER A 135 -12.52 9.85 -10.86
N ILE A 136 -11.34 9.21 -10.80
CA ILE A 136 -10.34 9.42 -9.73
C ILE A 136 -9.01 9.91 -10.30
N GLU A 137 -8.24 10.59 -9.46
CA GLU A 137 -6.85 10.90 -9.74
C GLU A 137 -5.92 9.94 -8.99
N LEU A 138 -4.89 9.42 -9.71
CA LEU A 138 -3.86 8.56 -9.17
C LEU A 138 -2.52 9.27 -9.30
N SER A 139 -2.00 9.74 -8.19
CA SER A 139 -0.75 10.51 -8.17
C SER A 139 0.47 9.67 -7.76
N THR A 140 0.27 8.64 -6.93
CA THR A 140 1.38 7.81 -6.44
C THR A 140 1.17 6.33 -6.74
N PHE A 141 2.30 5.61 -6.84
CA PHE A 141 2.33 4.19 -7.17
C PHE A 141 3.03 3.38 -6.09
N ILE A 142 2.44 2.29 -5.67
CA ILE A 142 3.03 1.32 -4.77
C ILE A 142 3.24 0.01 -5.51
N TYR A 143 4.48 -0.43 -5.64
CA TYR A 143 4.81 -1.64 -6.37
C TYR A 143 4.32 -2.91 -5.67
N PRO A 144 3.66 -3.84 -6.41
CA PRO A 144 3.31 -5.16 -5.89
C PRO A 144 4.53 -5.85 -5.29
N ARG A 145 4.37 -6.40 -4.09
CA ARG A 145 5.44 -7.07 -3.33
C ARG A 145 6.71 -6.23 -3.13
N ASN A 146 6.60 -4.90 -3.24
CA ASN A 146 7.73 -3.97 -3.20
C ASN A 146 8.82 -4.26 -4.27
N GLN A 147 8.45 -4.86 -5.39
CA GLN A 147 9.36 -5.19 -6.49
C GLN A 147 9.43 -4.03 -7.48
N ILE A 148 10.36 -3.11 -7.24
CA ILE A 148 10.55 -1.90 -8.04
C ILE A 148 11.24 -2.26 -9.36
N LYS A 149 10.57 -1.94 -10.47
CA LYS A 149 11.07 -2.12 -11.84
C LYS A 149 10.32 -1.17 -12.77
N PHE A 150 10.98 -0.67 -13.80
CA PHE A 150 10.40 0.26 -14.79
C PHE A 150 9.93 1.59 -14.18
N GLU A 151 10.56 2.08 -13.12
CA GLU A 151 10.17 3.31 -12.40
C GLU A 151 10.19 4.56 -13.29
N ASN A 152 11.06 4.60 -14.29
CA ASN A 152 11.12 5.73 -15.23
C ASN A 152 9.84 5.86 -16.07
N GLY A 153 9.18 4.75 -16.37
CA GLY A 153 7.92 4.72 -17.10
C GLY A 153 6.72 5.27 -16.34
N LEU A 154 6.81 5.44 -15.00
CA LEU A 154 5.72 5.97 -14.20
C LEU A 154 5.33 7.41 -14.60
N SER A 155 6.31 8.22 -14.98
CA SER A 155 6.09 9.61 -15.39
C SER A 155 5.23 9.72 -16.67
N ASP A 156 5.29 8.75 -17.56
CA ASP A 156 4.49 8.68 -18.80
C ASP A 156 2.99 8.52 -18.51
N PHE A 157 2.68 8.02 -17.30
CA PHE A 157 1.32 7.83 -16.80
C PHE A 157 0.92 8.85 -15.74
N ASN A 158 1.66 9.96 -15.62
CA ASN A 158 1.42 11.07 -14.69
C ASN A 158 1.55 10.70 -13.20
N PHE A 159 2.26 9.63 -12.85
CA PHE A 159 2.61 9.38 -11.47
C PHE A 159 3.75 10.33 -11.03
N VAL A 160 3.53 11.03 -9.92
CA VAL A 160 4.49 12.00 -9.37
C VAL A 160 5.44 11.36 -8.36
N GLY A 161 5.12 10.17 -7.87
CA GLY A 161 5.98 9.44 -6.94
C GLY A 161 5.62 7.98 -6.80
N TYR A 162 6.55 7.23 -6.19
CA TYR A 162 6.37 5.82 -5.86
C TYR A 162 7.02 5.48 -4.52
N ARG A 163 6.46 4.50 -3.80
CA ARG A 163 7.05 4.04 -2.56
C ARG A 163 8.28 3.17 -2.82
N GLN A 164 9.40 3.56 -2.21
CA GLN A 164 10.63 2.76 -2.20
C GLN A 164 10.48 1.48 -1.37
N CYS A 165 11.46 0.61 -1.50
CA CYS A 165 11.63 -0.57 -0.68
C CYS A 165 13.01 -0.54 0.00
N ASP A 166 13.07 -0.78 1.31
CA ASP A 166 14.33 -0.90 2.07
C ASP A 166 15.18 -2.08 1.62
N ILE A 167 14.55 -3.08 1.03
CA ILE A 167 15.18 -4.36 0.73
C ILE A 167 14.99 -4.63 -0.76
N GLN A 168 15.93 -4.14 -1.55
CA GLN A 168 16.06 -4.63 -2.92
C GLN A 168 16.57 -6.08 -2.84
N ASN A 169 15.73 -7.01 -3.30
CA ASN A 169 16.04 -8.41 -3.59
C ASN A 169 16.14 -9.41 -2.42
N SER A 170 15.41 -10.50 -2.55
CA SER A 170 15.58 -11.83 -1.91
C SER A 170 15.50 -11.91 -0.38
N ALA A 171 15.63 -10.84 0.36
CA ALA A 171 15.69 -10.88 1.82
C ALA A 171 14.33 -11.19 2.51
N TYR A 172 13.20 -10.98 1.82
CA TYR A 172 11.89 -11.37 2.36
C TYR A 172 11.67 -12.88 2.47
N THR A 173 12.49 -13.69 1.82
CA THR A 173 12.47 -15.15 1.99
C THR A 173 13.11 -15.61 3.30
N ASN A 174 13.92 -14.76 3.94
CA ASN A 174 14.54 -15.09 5.21
C ASN A 174 13.65 -14.67 6.40
N ARG A 175 12.87 -15.62 6.92
CA ARG A 175 11.96 -15.43 8.06
C ARG A 175 12.66 -14.86 9.30
N PHE A 176 13.93 -15.13 9.49
CA PHE A 176 14.73 -14.58 10.60
C PHE A 176 14.99 -13.09 10.46
N ARG A 177 15.27 -12.59 9.25
CA ARG A 177 15.47 -11.16 9.00
C ARG A 177 14.18 -10.37 9.21
N ILE A 178 13.05 -10.90 8.75
CA ILE A 178 11.76 -10.29 8.99
C ILE A 178 11.49 -10.18 10.49
N LEU A 179 11.69 -11.27 11.23
CA LEU A 179 11.50 -11.28 12.68
C LEU A 179 12.47 -10.32 13.39
N GLN A 180 13.72 -10.27 12.94
CA GLN A 180 14.71 -9.34 13.47
C GLN A 180 14.30 -7.87 13.23
N ASP A 181 13.82 -7.52 12.03
CA ASP A 181 13.33 -6.18 11.75
C ASP A 181 12.08 -5.86 12.56
N GLU A 182 11.15 -6.79 12.68
CA GLU A 182 9.93 -6.61 13.49
C GLU A 182 10.22 -6.42 14.99
N CYS A 183 11.32 -6.98 15.49
CA CYS A 183 11.79 -6.78 16.87
C CYS A 183 12.74 -5.60 17.04
N ASN A 184 13.12 -4.92 15.96
CA ASN A 184 14.08 -3.82 16.00
C ASN A 184 13.45 -2.55 16.60
N ILE A 185 13.39 -2.47 17.91
CA ILE A 185 12.91 -1.28 18.63
C ILE A 185 13.79 -0.04 18.39
N GLY A 186 15.02 -0.21 17.93
CA GLY A 186 15.93 0.89 17.58
C GLY A 186 15.75 1.45 16.18
N ARG A 187 14.72 1.00 15.42
CA ARG A 187 14.45 1.52 14.07
C ARG A 187 14.29 3.04 14.11
N LYS A 188 14.94 3.70 13.14
CA LYS A 188 14.89 5.14 12.92
C LYS A 188 13.88 5.49 11.84
N SER A 189 13.49 6.76 11.76
CA SER A 189 12.76 7.32 10.63
C SER A 189 13.65 7.40 9.40
N ASP A 190 13.02 7.53 8.26
CA ASP A 190 13.70 7.71 6.99
C ASP A 190 14.10 9.17 6.76
N ALA A 191 15.10 9.42 5.92
CA ALA A 191 15.39 10.75 5.42
C ALA A 191 14.37 11.16 4.34
N HIS A 192 14.24 12.46 4.08
CA HIS A 192 13.47 12.92 2.93
C HIS A 192 14.07 12.45 1.60
N SER A 193 13.21 12.30 0.61
CA SER A 193 13.62 11.96 -0.76
C SER A 193 14.51 13.04 -1.35
N LEU A 194 15.52 12.62 -2.09
CA LEU A 194 16.35 13.49 -2.93
C LEU A 194 15.92 13.47 -4.41
N SER A 195 15.08 12.49 -4.80
CA SER A 195 14.53 12.37 -6.14
C SER A 195 13.27 13.22 -6.27
N THR A 196 13.10 13.86 -7.43
CA THR A 196 11.98 14.78 -7.66
C THR A 196 11.02 14.37 -8.76
N LYS A 197 11.42 13.45 -9.65
CA LYS A 197 10.56 13.03 -10.80
C LYS A 197 10.94 11.63 -11.28
N PRO A 198 10.14 10.62 -10.98
CA PRO A 198 9.14 10.58 -9.89
C PRO A 198 9.80 10.60 -8.51
N VAL A 199 9.10 11.15 -7.52
CA VAL A 199 9.60 11.19 -6.14
C VAL A 199 9.68 9.78 -5.57
N ALA A 200 10.86 9.40 -5.10
CA ALA A 200 11.08 8.13 -4.44
C ALA A 200 10.67 8.25 -2.95
N ILE A 201 9.41 7.98 -2.64
CA ILE A 201 8.83 8.09 -1.29
C ILE A 201 9.52 7.08 -0.37
N PRO A 202 9.95 7.49 0.84
CA PRO A 202 10.61 6.59 1.78
C PRO A 202 9.83 5.29 2.03
N PRO A 203 10.52 4.14 2.19
CA PRO A 203 9.89 2.82 2.28
C PRO A 203 9.00 2.65 3.51
N GLY A 204 9.35 3.33 4.59
CA GLY A 204 8.58 3.36 5.82
C GLY A 204 8.69 2.09 6.67
N THR A 205 7.83 2.02 7.66
CA THR A 205 7.81 0.97 8.68
C THR A 205 6.49 0.20 8.60
N PHE A 206 6.58 -1.10 8.38
CA PHE A 206 5.42 -1.99 8.42
C PHE A 206 4.88 -2.14 9.85
N LEU A 207 3.57 -1.96 10.03
CA LEU A 207 2.92 -2.31 11.28
C LEU A 207 2.81 -3.83 11.39
N ASN A 208 3.54 -4.42 12.31
CA ASN A 208 3.71 -5.88 12.43
C ASN A 208 2.36 -6.62 12.35
N TRP A 209 2.28 -7.58 11.45
CA TRP A 209 1.13 -8.47 11.32
C TRP A 209 1.24 -9.61 12.32
N ARG A 210 0.35 -9.62 13.32
CA ARG A 210 0.36 -10.56 14.45
C ARG A 210 -0.23 -11.93 14.11
N HIS A 211 0.15 -12.49 12.96
CA HIS A 211 -0.31 -13.79 12.48
C HIS A 211 0.80 -14.86 12.58
N GLY A 212 0.42 -16.13 12.73
CA GLY A 212 1.36 -17.24 12.81
C GLY A 212 2.40 -17.06 13.93
N PRO A 213 3.69 -17.37 13.68
CA PRO A 213 4.76 -17.22 14.68
C PRO A 213 4.93 -15.79 15.21
N ARG A 214 4.59 -14.76 14.43
CA ARG A 214 4.73 -13.36 14.83
C ARG A 214 3.81 -12.95 15.97
N ARG A 215 2.75 -13.72 16.25
CA ARG A 215 1.84 -13.47 17.40
C ARG A 215 2.56 -13.48 18.75
N VAL A 216 3.76 -14.09 18.83
CA VAL A 216 4.56 -14.12 20.05
C VAL A 216 5.25 -12.78 20.34
N ILE A 217 5.39 -11.89 19.33
CA ILE A 217 5.94 -10.55 19.53
C ILE A 217 4.94 -9.75 20.36
N PRO A 218 5.33 -9.27 21.56
CA PRO A 218 4.42 -8.48 22.38
C PRO A 218 3.99 -7.19 21.68
N LYS A 219 2.74 -6.73 21.85
CA LYS A 219 2.26 -5.47 21.26
C LYS A 219 3.16 -4.28 21.61
N TRP A 220 3.69 -4.23 22.84
CA TRP A 220 4.55 -3.15 23.28
C TRP A 220 5.84 -3.03 22.44
N VAL A 221 6.37 -4.13 21.90
CA VAL A 221 7.56 -4.10 21.02
C VAL A 221 7.25 -3.32 19.74
N THR A 222 6.14 -3.65 19.08
CA THR A 222 5.69 -2.95 17.87
C THR A 222 5.42 -1.47 18.14
N LEU A 223 4.71 -1.16 19.23
CA LEU A 223 4.41 0.22 19.62
C LEU A 223 5.67 1.01 19.99
N LYS A 224 6.63 0.38 20.68
CA LYS A 224 7.90 1.02 21.01
C LYS A 224 8.74 1.29 19.76
N ARG A 225 8.83 0.32 18.87
CA ARG A 225 9.48 0.47 17.55
C ARG A 225 8.89 1.65 16.79
N TRP A 226 7.56 1.71 16.67
CA TRP A 226 6.87 2.80 16.00
C TRP A 226 7.06 4.15 16.70
N SER A 227 6.98 4.19 18.04
CA SER A 227 7.26 5.41 18.80
C SER A 227 8.67 5.93 18.56
N ASN A 228 9.67 5.05 18.52
CA ASN A 228 11.05 5.45 18.25
C ASN A 228 11.23 6.00 16.81
N VAL A 229 10.50 5.46 15.82
CA VAL A 229 10.48 6.04 14.47
C VAL A 229 9.92 7.47 14.49
N LEU A 230 8.80 7.69 15.18
CA LEU A 230 8.21 9.04 15.34
C LEU A 230 9.14 10.00 16.09
N ASP A 231 9.67 9.57 17.22
CA ASP A 231 10.55 10.38 18.06
C ASP A 231 11.84 10.77 17.29
N HIS A 232 12.36 9.83 16.45
CA HIS A 232 13.50 10.11 15.59
C HIS A 232 13.13 11.07 14.45
N ALA A 233 11.95 10.94 13.84
CA ALA A 233 11.49 11.87 12.81
C ALA A 233 11.39 13.30 13.36
N VAL A 234 10.83 13.47 14.56
CA VAL A 234 10.77 14.76 15.23
C VAL A 234 12.18 15.34 15.48
N ALA A 235 13.12 14.51 15.93
CA ALA A 235 14.46 14.96 16.27
C ALA A 235 15.32 15.28 15.05
N SER A 236 15.15 14.58 13.95
CA SER A 236 15.98 14.68 12.74
C SER A 236 15.35 15.50 11.62
N GLY A 237 14.08 15.87 11.73
CA GLY A 237 13.30 16.42 10.62
C GLY A 237 13.08 15.42 9.50
N GLY A 238 13.02 14.12 9.81
CA GLY A 238 12.86 13.04 8.83
C GLY A 238 11.41 12.61 8.63
N VAL A 239 11.22 11.49 7.93
CA VAL A 239 9.90 10.94 7.55
C VAL A 239 9.56 9.71 8.36
N ALA A 240 8.44 9.73 9.06
CA ALA A 240 7.83 8.57 9.71
C ALA A 240 6.68 8.06 8.85
N HIS A 241 6.94 7.06 8.01
CA HIS A 241 5.95 6.46 7.14
C HIS A 241 5.50 5.11 7.72
N LEU A 242 4.22 5.00 8.13
CA LEU A 242 3.60 3.77 8.62
C LEU A 242 2.73 3.15 7.54
N TRP A 243 2.82 1.85 7.35
CA TRP A 243 1.95 1.13 6.43
C TRP A 243 1.53 -0.26 6.96
N LEU A 244 0.39 -0.73 6.47
CA LEU A 244 -0.17 -2.05 6.79
C LEU A 244 -0.99 -2.58 5.60
N HIS A 245 -1.36 -3.85 5.67
CA HIS A 245 -2.36 -4.43 4.78
C HIS A 245 -3.71 -4.55 5.51
N PRO A 246 -4.85 -4.13 4.93
CA PRO A 246 -6.16 -4.22 5.56
C PRO A 246 -6.53 -5.64 6.03
N HIS A 247 -6.16 -6.68 5.28
CA HIS A 247 -6.38 -8.07 5.67
C HIS A 247 -5.68 -8.47 6.99
N ASN A 248 -4.67 -7.72 7.43
CA ASN A 248 -4.04 -7.98 8.72
C ASN A 248 -5.02 -7.76 9.88
N LEU A 249 -5.98 -6.84 9.73
CA LEU A 249 -7.00 -6.58 10.73
C LEU A 249 -8.00 -7.73 10.83
N ILE A 250 -8.21 -8.46 9.73
CA ILE A 250 -9.13 -9.61 9.67
C ILE A 250 -8.48 -10.86 10.27
N THR A 251 -7.23 -11.11 9.89
CA THR A 251 -6.55 -12.40 10.12
C THR A 251 -5.74 -12.46 11.42
N ALA A 252 -5.61 -11.34 12.14
CA ALA A 252 -4.81 -11.30 13.36
C ALA A 252 -5.58 -10.66 14.53
N ARG A 253 -5.78 -11.46 15.58
CA ARG A 253 -6.42 -10.98 16.81
C ARG A 253 -5.64 -9.81 17.43
N GLY A 254 -6.35 -8.75 17.78
CA GLY A 254 -5.81 -7.56 18.42
C GLY A 254 -5.00 -6.66 17.49
N GLN A 255 -5.17 -6.82 16.17
CA GLN A 255 -4.49 -5.98 15.18
C GLN A 255 -5.17 -4.62 15.05
N VAL A 256 -6.48 -4.56 15.23
CA VAL A 256 -7.26 -3.30 15.22
C VAL A 256 -6.83 -2.39 16.35
N GLU A 257 -6.72 -2.93 17.57
CA GLU A 257 -6.27 -2.18 18.74
C GLU A 257 -4.83 -1.70 18.55
N LEU A 258 -3.95 -2.56 18.00
CA LEU A 258 -2.56 -2.18 17.72
C LEU A 258 -2.48 -1.03 16.73
N PHE A 259 -3.31 -1.05 15.68
CA PHE A 259 -3.41 0.04 14.71
C PHE A 259 -3.95 1.31 15.37
N GLY A 260 -5.02 1.19 16.15
CA GLY A 260 -5.58 2.32 16.90
C GLY A 260 -4.58 2.99 17.84
N ASP A 261 -3.81 2.20 18.60
CA ASP A 261 -2.77 2.71 19.49
C ASP A 261 -1.64 3.42 18.71
N ALA A 262 -1.24 2.88 17.54
CA ALA A 262 -0.23 3.50 16.70
C ALA A 262 -0.72 4.85 16.14
N ILE A 263 -1.96 4.93 15.63
CA ILE A 263 -2.55 6.17 15.11
C ILE A 263 -2.79 7.19 16.23
N ALA A 264 -3.21 6.76 17.42
CA ALA A 264 -3.35 7.66 18.57
C ALA A 264 -2.00 8.31 18.96
N ARG A 265 -0.89 7.58 18.83
CA ARG A 265 0.45 8.14 19.04
C ARG A 265 0.80 9.19 17.99
N VAL A 266 0.53 8.93 16.69
CA VAL A 266 0.70 9.91 15.61
C VAL A 266 -0.10 11.17 15.92
N ALA A 267 -1.39 11.03 16.22
CA ALA A 267 -2.28 12.15 16.51
C ALA A 267 -1.82 12.99 17.71
N LYS A 268 -1.29 12.34 18.75
CA LYS A 268 -0.72 13.05 19.91
C LYS A 268 0.48 13.90 19.50
N THR A 269 1.38 13.37 18.67
CA THR A 269 2.57 14.07 18.21
C THR A 269 2.21 15.22 17.27
N GLN A 270 1.22 15.03 16.39
CA GLN A 270 0.68 16.07 15.51
C GLN A 270 0.04 17.22 16.32
N LYS A 271 -0.79 16.90 17.31
CA LYS A 271 -1.41 17.92 18.19
C LYS A 271 -0.40 18.77 18.97
N SER A 272 0.80 18.25 19.19
CA SER A 272 1.90 19.02 19.79
C SER A 272 2.62 19.92 18.79
N GLY A 273 2.23 19.94 17.50
CA GLY A 273 2.85 20.71 16.43
C GLY A 273 4.26 20.21 16.03
N LEU A 274 4.62 18.99 16.43
CA LEU A 274 5.95 18.44 16.17
C LEU A 274 6.07 17.69 14.84
N ILE A 275 4.95 17.28 14.26
CA ILE A 275 4.87 16.64 12.93
C ILE A 275 3.62 17.16 12.21
N GLU A 276 3.67 17.06 10.89
CA GLU A 276 2.53 17.15 10.01
C GLU A 276 2.22 15.75 9.45
N THR A 277 0.95 15.46 9.18
CA THR A 277 0.53 14.20 8.56
C THR A 277 -0.08 14.48 7.22
N VAL A 278 0.49 13.92 6.17
CA VAL A 278 0.09 14.14 4.78
C VAL A 278 -0.03 12.84 4.00
N PRO A 279 -0.91 12.76 2.99
CA PRO A 279 -0.89 11.68 2.00
C PRO A 279 0.40 11.68 1.17
N GLN A 280 0.70 10.59 0.50
CA GLN A 280 1.92 10.47 -0.32
C GLN A 280 1.96 11.49 -1.47
N ALA A 281 0.83 11.77 -2.10
CA ALA A 281 0.76 12.78 -3.17
C ALA A 281 1.14 14.19 -2.67
N GLU A 282 0.71 14.57 -1.48
CA GLU A 282 1.06 15.86 -0.88
C GLU A 282 2.56 15.91 -0.55
N TYR A 283 3.08 14.85 0.08
CA TYR A 283 4.51 14.71 0.31
C TYR A 283 5.33 14.88 -0.98
N CYS A 284 4.92 14.27 -2.10
CA CYS A 284 5.59 14.42 -3.38
C CYS A 284 5.58 15.85 -3.90
N LYS A 285 4.48 16.58 -3.71
CA LYS A 285 4.39 18.00 -4.09
C LYS A 285 5.37 18.87 -3.28
N GLU A 286 5.44 18.65 -1.97
CA GLU A 286 6.35 19.37 -1.10
C GLU A 286 7.82 19.15 -1.49
N ILE A 287 8.21 17.88 -1.73
CA ILE A 287 9.58 17.57 -2.17
C ILE A 287 9.90 18.23 -3.51
N ALA A 288 8.97 18.18 -4.48
CA ALA A 288 9.18 18.82 -5.79
C ALA A 288 9.29 20.35 -5.69
N GLN A 289 8.56 20.98 -4.78
CA GLN A 289 8.63 22.43 -4.53
C GLN A 289 9.95 22.84 -3.87
N GLN A 290 10.44 22.05 -2.90
CA GLN A 290 11.70 22.32 -2.19
C GLN A 290 12.92 22.21 -3.11
N ALA A 291 12.84 21.38 -4.15
CA ALA A 291 13.92 21.18 -5.12
C ALA A 291 13.98 22.26 -6.21
N GLN A 292 12.97 23.12 -6.34
CA GLN A 292 13.04 24.25 -7.27
C GLN A 292 14.01 25.29 -6.72
N PRO A 293 14.99 25.77 -7.51
CA PRO A 293 15.87 26.85 -7.07
C PRO A 293 15.02 28.06 -6.72
N ARG A 294 15.16 28.57 -5.49
CA ARG A 294 14.57 29.87 -5.14
C ARG A 294 15.20 30.89 -6.05
N ASN A 295 14.44 31.39 -7.05
CA ASN A 295 14.84 32.57 -7.79
C ASN A 295 14.93 33.70 -6.77
N HIS A 296 16.14 34.02 -6.36
CA HIS A 296 16.38 35.23 -5.60
C HIS A 296 16.21 36.41 -6.60
N GLU A 297 15.06 37.07 -6.50
CA GLU A 297 14.89 38.42 -7.02
C GLU A 297 15.78 39.42 -6.25
#